data_0f049b2dd7dcc89f34cfbb2602231b42
#
_entry.id   0f049b2dd7dcc89f34cfbb2602231b42
#
_cell.length_a   1.000
_cell.length_b   1.000
_cell.length_c   1.000
_cell.angle_alpha   90.00
_cell.angle_beta   90.00
_cell.angle_gamma   90.00
#
_symmetry.space_group_name_H-M   'P 1'
#
loop_
_entity.id
_entity.type
_entity.pdbx_description
1 polymer ?
#
loop_
_entity_poly.entity_id
_entity_poly.type
_entity_poly.pdbx_seq_one_letter_code
_entity_poly.pdbx_strand_id
1 'polypeptide(L)'
;MNRTHQKKEEYIRIMSIMKRQLMTGALIASLTLAATGCSMMEEDRSDCPTGLYVRFVYDYNTQRADMFKDHVGYVNVYVYDEDGHKVAERSVANTYGSAPLSMYGYALHFGTNELPTGRRYRLQAIAMQRQWDETLQTPGAKYRRTEVNDTASLRITLDHASTAISGSLASGLHPVDNTAPLDTLWHTLKVTALDPTYGRQSPSLAATEKPYSIYPVEEQMVTVNEGYATYATLSLIRDTKHLNLTIFQTDNPSEMDADDYEVGIVDDNATLTSDNSVEPGDSLLYTPYAQWTSAPNTNEAMGHYNIMFNRIMYPTADKPSAQLYIRHKSTGKTVVKIDLARYLAECRISPLWNYSPQEYLDREYDYELNFFLQGDKWKYCSIVIHAMPWSVRKQNEEL
;
A
#
# COMPACT_ATOMS: atom_id res chain seq x y z
N MET A 1 7.33 -96.02 -17.89
CA MET A 1 7.27 -94.62 -18.37
C MET A 1 6.02 -93.89 -17.87
N ASN A 2 5.30 -94.37 -16.85
CA ASN A 2 3.99 -93.82 -16.46
C ASN A 2 3.92 -93.16 -15.08
N ARG A 3 4.91 -93.32 -14.26
CA ARG A 3 4.93 -92.75 -12.86
C ARG A 3 5.45 -91.30 -12.81
N THR A 4 6.20 -90.85 -13.77
CA THR A 4 6.82 -89.53 -13.78
C THR A 4 5.82 -88.46 -14.35
N HIS A 5 4.93 -88.88 -15.25
CA HIS A 5 3.90 -88.01 -15.82
C HIS A 5 2.80 -87.71 -14.79
N GLN A 6 2.39 -88.69 -14.00
CA GLN A 6 1.35 -88.49 -12.99
C GLN A 6 1.82 -87.57 -11.85
N LYS A 7 3.07 -87.65 -11.41
CA LYS A 7 3.61 -86.70 -10.41
C LYS A 7 3.70 -85.29 -10.89
N LYS A 8 3.92 -85.11 -12.21
CA LYS A 8 4.04 -83.77 -12.79
C LYS A 8 2.68 -83.10 -12.92
N GLU A 9 1.61 -83.86 -13.22
CA GLU A 9 0.23 -83.32 -13.27
C GLU A 9 -0.28 -83.02 -11.85
N GLU A 10 0.04 -83.82 -10.89
CA GLU A 10 -0.36 -83.59 -9.48
C GLU A 10 0.35 -82.34 -8.90
N TYR A 11 1.62 -82.14 -9.23
CA TYR A 11 2.36 -80.97 -8.86
C TYR A 11 1.81 -79.68 -9.47
N ILE A 12 1.43 -79.72 -10.76
CA ILE A 12 0.80 -78.57 -11.46
C ILE A 12 -0.57 -78.26 -10.86
N ARG A 13 -1.32 -79.29 -10.48
CA ARG A 13 -2.64 -79.15 -9.85
C ARG A 13 -2.56 -78.50 -8.48
N ILE A 14 -1.59 -78.93 -7.66
CA ILE A 14 -1.33 -78.34 -6.31
C ILE A 14 -0.85 -76.89 -6.44
N MET A 15 0.06 -76.57 -7.37
CA MET A 15 0.54 -75.23 -7.62
C MET A 15 -0.59 -74.30 -8.11
N SER A 16 -1.50 -74.80 -8.91
CA SER A 16 -2.67 -74.06 -9.37
C SER A 16 -3.67 -73.72 -8.23
N ILE A 17 -3.89 -74.68 -7.32
CA ILE A 17 -4.75 -74.48 -6.14
C ILE A 17 -4.09 -73.51 -5.18
N MET A 18 -2.79 -73.63 -4.92
CA MET A 18 -2.06 -72.67 -4.06
C MET A 18 -2.07 -71.24 -4.64
N LYS A 19 -1.86 -71.08 -5.95
CA LYS A 19 -1.97 -69.77 -6.59
C LYS A 19 -3.38 -69.16 -6.49
N ARG A 20 -4.43 -70.00 -6.63
CA ARG A 20 -5.82 -69.58 -6.48
C ARG A 20 -6.15 -69.15 -5.03
N GLN A 21 -5.64 -69.87 -4.03
CA GLN A 21 -5.81 -69.52 -2.62
C GLN A 21 -5.02 -68.27 -2.23
N LEU A 22 -3.82 -68.07 -2.78
CA LEU A 22 -3.03 -66.84 -2.57
C LEU A 22 -3.71 -65.61 -3.20
N MET A 23 -4.27 -65.75 -4.43
CA MET A 23 -4.99 -64.68 -5.07
C MET A 23 -6.30 -64.31 -4.37
N THR A 24 -7.05 -65.31 -3.87
CA THR A 24 -8.28 -65.05 -3.09
C THR A 24 -7.97 -64.42 -1.74
N GLY A 25 -6.87 -64.84 -1.06
CA GLY A 25 -6.43 -64.22 0.17
C GLY A 25 -5.95 -62.80 -0.01
N ALA A 26 -5.22 -62.50 -1.09
CA ALA A 26 -4.79 -61.15 -1.42
C ALA A 26 -5.97 -60.19 -1.80
N LEU A 27 -7.00 -60.76 -2.47
CA LEU A 27 -8.21 -59.99 -2.84
C LEU A 27 -9.06 -59.64 -1.60
N ILE A 28 -9.18 -60.58 -0.62
CA ILE A 28 -9.90 -60.36 0.62
C ILE A 28 -9.12 -59.38 1.53
N ALA A 29 -7.80 -59.48 1.58
CA ALA A 29 -6.97 -58.53 2.34
C ALA A 29 -7.02 -57.10 1.76
N SER A 30 -7.09 -56.94 0.42
CA SER A 30 -7.23 -55.64 -0.20
C SER A 30 -8.63 -55.04 -0.03
N LEU A 31 -9.70 -55.87 0.02
CA LEU A 31 -11.05 -55.37 0.31
C LEU A 31 -11.23 -54.96 1.78
N THR A 32 -10.56 -55.64 2.72
CA THR A 32 -10.64 -55.26 4.14
C THR A 32 -9.84 -54.00 4.44
N LEU A 33 -8.72 -53.74 3.75
CA LEU A 33 -7.99 -52.47 3.87
C LEU A 33 -8.77 -51.30 3.25
N ALA A 34 -9.57 -51.53 2.19
CA ALA A 34 -10.42 -50.48 1.60
C ALA A 34 -11.66 -50.13 2.48
N ALA A 35 -12.14 -51.10 3.29
CA ALA A 35 -13.32 -50.87 4.16
C ALA A 35 -12.92 -50.18 5.50
N THR A 36 -11.66 -50.27 5.94
CA THR A 36 -11.20 -49.53 7.14
C THR A 36 -10.78 -48.09 6.85
N GLY A 37 -10.64 -47.72 5.58
CA GLY A 37 -10.31 -46.34 5.15
C GLY A 37 -11.48 -45.35 5.24
N CYS A 38 -12.73 -45.83 5.35
CA CYS A 38 -13.89 -44.94 5.39
C CYS A 38 -14.35 -44.50 6.77
N SER A 39 -13.84 -45.08 7.86
CA SER A 39 -14.23 -44.70 9.23
C SER A 39 -13.19 -43.84 9.95
N MET A 40 -12.08 -43.46 9.29
CA MET A 40 -11.06 -42.56 9.86
C MET A 40 -11.20 -41.10 9.43
N MET A 41 -12.32 -40.70 8.86
CA MET A 41 -12.55 -39.31 8.46
C MET A 41 -13.61 -38.59 9.28
N GLU A 42 -13.85 -38.98 10.51
CA GLU A 42 -14.27 -38.02 11.52
C GLU A 42 -12.98 -37.47 12.17
N GLU A 43 -12.22 -36.71 11.40
CA GLU A 43 -11.25 -35.83 11.98
C GLU A 43 -12.00 -34.91 12.94
N ASP A 44 -11.59 -34.94 14.19
CA ASP A 44 -12.04 -33.97 15.20
C ASP A 44 -11.70 -32.58 14.65
N ARG A 45 -12.72 -31.91 14.11
CA ARG A 45 -12.60 -30.58 13.52
C ARG A 45 -12.51 -29.48 14.57
N SER A 46 -12.53 -29.83 15.85
CA SER A 46 -12.41 -28.86 16.95
C SER A 46 -11.10 -28.07 16.88
N ASP A 47 -10.02 -28.65 16.31
CA ASP A 47 -8.73 -28.01 16.13
C ASP A 47 -8.56 -27.32 14.76
N CYS A 48 -9.56 -27.39 13.87
CA CYS A 48 -9.48 -26.69 12.59
C CYS A 48 -9.52 -25.17 12.81
N PRO A 49 -8.62 -24.40 12.18
CA PRO A 49 -8.66 -22.96 12.29
C PRO A 49 -9.98 -22.41 11.77
N THR A 50 -10.64 -21.59 12.59
CA THR A 50 -11.90 -20.92 12.26
C THR A 50 -11.77 -19.41 12.41
N GLY A 51 -12.77 -18.65 11.98
CA GLY A 51 -12.76 -17.19 12.03
C GLY A 51 -12.11 -16.54 10.84
N LEU A 52 -11.80 -15.27 10.97
CA LEU A 52 -11.25 -14.42 9.91
C LEU A 52 -9.75 -14.17 10.13
N TYR A 53 -8.96 -14.46 9.11
CA TYR A 53 -7.52 -14.21 9.04
C TYR A 53 -7.26 -13.10 8.02
N VAL A 54 -6.78 -11.96 8.49
CA VAL A 54 -6.52 -10.77 7.67
C VAL A 54 -5.02 -10.64 7.42
N ARG A 55 -4.64 -10.68 6.15
CA ARG A 55 -3.27 -10.44 5.68
C ARG A 55 -3.17 -9.06 5.05
N PHE A 56 -1.95 -8.54 5.00
CA PHE A 56 -1.66 -7.23 4.45
C PHE A 56 -0.62 -7.34 3.36
N VAL A 57 -0.78 -6.52 2.32
CA VAL A 57 0.14 -6.42 1.19
C VAL A 57 0.29 -4.94 0.82
N TYR A 58 1.51 -4.51 0.58
CA TYR A 58 1.81 -3.21 0.01
C TYR A 58 2.61 -3.38 -1.28
N ASP A 59 1.95 -3.87 -2.33
CA ASP A 59 2.50 -4.05 -3.68
C ASP A 59 2.01 -2.97 -4.67
N TYR A 60 1.15 -2.08 -4.21
CA TYR A 60 0.67 -0.94 -4.99
C TYR A 60 1.70 0.19 -4.97
N ASN A 61 2.83 -0.08 -5.61
CA ASN A 61 3.97 0.83 -5.78
C ASN A 61 4.57 0.66 -7.18
N THR A 62 5.45 1.56 -7.58
CA THR A 62 6.09 1.53 -8.91
C THR A 62 7.03 0.34 -9.10
N GLN A 63 7.55 -0.23 -8.01
CA GLN A 63 8.43 -1.40 -8.03
C GLN A 63 7.65 -2.71 -8.14
N ARG A 64 6.32 -2.71 -7.92
CA ARG A 64 5.44 -3.89 -7.92
C ARG A 64 5.91 -5.00 -6.97
N ALA A 65 6.52 -4.62 -5.87
CA ALA A 65 7.00 -5.54 -4.84
C ALA A 65 6.20 -5.34 -3.56
N ASP A 66 5.91 -6.44 -2.85
CA ASP A 66 5.29 -6.33 -1.54
C ASP A 66 6.29 -5.79 -0.53
N MET A 67 6.11 -4.53 -0.14
CA MET A 67 6.94 -3.81 0.81
C MET A 67 6.29 -3.70 2.20
N PHE A 68 5.22 -4.43 2.46
CA PHE A 68 4.51 -4.31 3.73
C PHE A 68 5.43 -4.54 4.93
N LYS A 69 6.22 -5.60 4.90
CA LYS A 69 7.11 -5.96 6.02
C LYS A 69 8.19 -4.93 6.32
N ASP A 70 8.65 -4.23 5.27
CA ASP A 70 9.79 -3.33 5.36
C ASP A 70 9.37 -1.88 5.64
N HIS A 71 8.19 -1.47 5.19
CA HIS A 71 7.76 -0.08 5.23
C HIS A 71 6.71 0.21 6.28
N VAL A 72 5.79 -0.73 6.54
CA VAL A 72 4.67 -0.54 7.47
C VAL A 72 5.06 -1.05 8.84
N GLY A 73 5.00 -0.20 9.85
CA GLY A 73 5.36 -0.56 11.23
C GLY A 73 4.16 -0.85 12.13
N TYR A 74 2.98 -0.34 11.79
CA TYR A 74 1.79 -0.44 12.61
C TYR A 74 0.52 -0.42 11.77
N VAL A 75 -0.46 -1.26 12.09
CA VAL A 75 -1.74 -1.35 11.37
C VAL A 75 -2.89 -1.30 12.37
N ASN A 76 -3.90 -0.48 12.06
CA ASN A 76 -5.21 -0.51 12.68
C ASN A 76 -6.21 -1.11 11.69
N VAL A 77 -6.91 -2.16 12.09
CA VAL A 77 -7.97 -2.79 11.30
C VAL A 77 -9.30 -2.52 11.94
N TYR A 78 -10.23 -2.03 11.14
CA TYR A 78 -11.61 -1.77 11.49
C TYR A 78 -12.49 -2.78 10.77
N VAL A 79 -13.42 -3.39 11.48
CA VAL A 79 -14.40 -4.33 10.94
C VAL A 79 -15.80 -3.75 11.13
N TYR A 80 -16.53 -3.64 10.04
CA TYR A 80 -17.90 -3.11 10.02
C TYR A 80 -18.86 -4.18 9.53
N ASP A 81 -20.09 -4.16 10.07
CA ASP A 81 -21.18 -5.02 9.61
C ASP A 81 -21.81 -4.49 8.30
N GLU A 82 -22.88 -5.15 7.83
CA GLU A 82 -23.60 -4.77 6.61
C GLU A 82 -24.30 -3.42 6.73
N ASP A 83 -24.63 -3.00 7.94
CA ASP A 83 -25.29 -1.73 8.24
C ASP A 83 -24.26 -0.59 8.43
N GLY A 84 -22.96 -0.89 8.35
CA GLY A 84 -21.86 0.07 8.51
C GLY A 84 -21.45 0.33 9.95
N HIS A 85 -21.97 -0.41 10.94
CA HIS A 85 -21.55 -0.25 12.33
C HIS A 85 -20.22 -0.96 12.59
N LYS A 86 -19.34 -0.31 13.31
CA LYS A 86 -18.06 -0.90 13.73
C LYS A 86 -18.31 -2.00 14.77
N VAL A 87 -18.00 -3.25 14.42
CA VAL A 87 -18.22 -4.43 15.29
C VAL A 87 -16.92 -4.93 15.92
N ALA A 88 -15.77 -4.65 15.31
CA ALA A 88 -14.47 -4.97 15.89
C ALA A 88 -13.40 -3.98 15.42
N GLU A 89 -12.38 -3.82 16.25
CA GLU A 89 -11.18 -3.04 15.93
C GLU A 89 -9.97 -3.72 16.53
N ARG A 90 -8.87 -3.76 15.79
CA ARG A 90 -7.62 -4.30 16.30
C ARG A 90 -6.42 -3.58 15.71
N SER A 91 -5.53 -3.21 16.61
CA SER A 91 -4.26 -2.57 16.28
C SER A 91 -3.11 -3.54 16.51
N VAL A 92 -2.14 -3.57 15.61
CA VAL A 92 -1.00 -4.47 15.69
C VAL A 92 0.28 -3.83 15.19
N ALA A 93 1.37 -4.03 15.92
CA ALA A 93 2.71 -3.68 15.45
C ALA A 93 3.21 -4.72 14.46
N ASN A 94 3.80 -4.26 13.36
CA ASN A 94 4.42 -5.09 12.34
C ASN A 94 5.92 -5.21 12.62
N THR A 95 6.30 -5.79 13.77
CA THR A 95 7.67 -6.07 14.10
C THR A 95 7.98 -7.55 13.91
N TYR A 96 9.21 -7.87 13.50
CA TYR A 96 9.63 -9.26 13.34
C TYR A 96 9.42 -10.04 14.64
N GLY A 97 8.71 -11.17 14.54
CA GLY A 97 8.39 -12.01 15.69
C GLY A 97 7.28 -11.45 16.59
N SER A 98 6.64 -10.31 16.26
CA SER A 98 5.53 -9.79 17.05
C SER A 98 4.29 -10.66 16.91
N ALA A 99 3.68 -11.03 18.05
CA ALA A 99 2.31 -11.54 18.06
C ALA A 99 1.34 -10.34 17.86
N PRO A 100 0.17 -10.53 17.20
CA PRO A 100 -0.35 -11.80 16.71
C PRO A 100 0.13 -12.18 15.29
N LEU A 101 0.76 -11.29 14.53
CA LEU A 101 1.08 -11.54 13.11
C LEU A 101 1.98 -12.77 12.93
N SER A 102 2.99 -12.96 13.79
CA SER A 102 3.88 -14.11 13.71
C SER A 102 3.19 -15.44 14.02
N MET A 103 2.12 -15.43 14.83
CA MET A 103 1.42 -16.66 15.27
C MET A 103 0.56 -17.29 14.18
N TYR A 104 -0.07 -16.47 13.31
CA TYR A 104 -1.06 -16.93 12.35
C TYR A 104 -0.56 -16.89 10.91
N GLY A 105 0.70 -17.21 10.70
CA GLY A 105 1.27 -17.15 9.35
C GLY A 105 1.30 -15.74 8.77
N TYR A 106 1.61 -14.77 9.63
CA TYR A 106 1.63 -13.34 9.30
C TYR A 106 0.25 -12.78 8.95
N ALA A 107 -0.74 -13.17 9.73
CA ALA A 107 -2.12 -12.68 9.63
C ALA A 107 -2.66 -12.24 10.99
N LEU A 108 -3.54 -11.25 10.98
CA LEU A 108 -4.34 -10.84 12.13
C LEU A 108 -5.58 -11.72 12.19
N HIS A 109 -5.88 -12.29 13.36
CA HIS A 109 -6.99 -13.23 13.53
C HIS A 109 -8.12 -12.61 14.34
N PHE A 110 -9.36 -12.77 13.85
CA PHE A 110 -10.61 -12.49 14.57
C PHE A 110 -11.39 -13.80 14.75
N GLY A 111 -11.69 -14.14 15.98
CA GLY A 111 -12.41 -15.36 16.31
C GLY A 111 -13.92 -15.31 15.96
N THR A 112 -14.57 -16.46 15.88
CA THR A 112 -16.01 -16.56 15.58
C THR A 112 -16.93 -16.04 16.68
N ASN A 113 -16.42 -15.92 17.90
CA ASN A 113 -17.08 -15.26 19.01
C ASN A 113 -17.08 -13.73 18.89
N GLU A 114 -16.11 -13.19 18.17
CA GLU A 114 -15.95 -11.76 17.88
C GLU A 114 -16.68 -11.39 16.58
N LEU A 115 -16.50 -12.22 15.55
CA LEU A 115 -17.15 -12.08 14.25
C LEU A 115 -17.99 -13.34 13.95
N PRO A 116 -19.30 -13.35 14.29
CA PRO A 116 -20.20 -14.46 14.01
C PRO A 116 -20.16 -14.93 12.55
N THR A 117 -20.21 -16.24 12.36
CA THR A 117 -20.20 -16.89 11.04
C THR A 117 -21.49 -16.64 10.25
N GLY A 118 -21.43 -16.79 8.93
CA GLY A 118 -22.55 -16.58 8.02
C GLY A 118 -22.91 -15.11 7.80
N ARG A 119 -22.19 -14.17 8.41
CA ARG A 119 -22.37 -12.73 8.22
C ARG A 119 -21.29 -12.16 7.33
N ARG A 120 -21.60 -11.02 6.71
CA ARG A 120 -20.70 -10.28 5.85
C ARG A 120 -20.14 -9.08 6.59
N TYR A 121 -18.85 -8.83 6.37
CA TYR A 121 -18.14 -7.74 7.03
C TYR A 121 -17.33 -6.94 6.02
N ARG A 122 -17.32 -5.63 6.20
CA ARG A 122 -16.42 -4.72 5.50
C ARG A 122 -15.16 -4.55 6.34
N LEU A 123 -14.01 -4.67 5.68
CA LEU A 123 -12.70 -4.51 6.32
C LEU A 123 -12.05 -3.22 5.83
N GLN A 124 -11.44 -2.51 6.76
CA GLN A 124 -10.65 -1.32 6.47
C GLN A 124 -9.39 -1.31 7.33
N ALA A 125 -8.27 -0.90 6.77
CA ALA A 125 -7.03 -0.71 7.50
C ALA A 125 -6.49 0.69 7.26
N ILE A 126 -5.96 1.27 8.33
CA ILE A 126 -5.10 2.45 8.32
C ILE A 126 -3.77 2.02 8.92
N ALA A 127 -2.68 2.31 8.21
CA ALA A 127 -1.36 1.88 8.64
C ALA A 127 -0.38 3.05 8.68
N MET A 128 0.63 2.93 9.52
CA MET A 128 1.67 3.93 9.75
C MET A 128 3.02 3.25 9.99
N GLN A 129 4.11 4.01 10.01
CA GLN A 129 5.43 3.50 10.39
C GLN A 129 5.57 3.30 11.90
N ARG A 130 4.84 4.07 12.72
CA ARG A 130 4.86 4.03 14.18
C ARG A 130 3.45 3.83 14.70
N GLN A 131 3.37 3.42 15.97
CA GLN A 131 2.10 3.36 16.66
C GLN A 131 1.44 4.75 16.70
N TRP A 132 0.12 4.79 16.57
CA TRP A 132 -0.63 6.05 16.46
C TRP A 132 -0.34 7.01 17.61
N ASP A 133 -0.41 6.51 18.85
CA ASP A 133 -0.19 7.34 20.04
C ASP A 133 1.26 7.81 20.19
N GLU A 134 2.22 7.05 19.65
CA GLU A 134 3.63 7.46 19.63
C GLU A 134 3.85 8.61 18.66
N THR A 135 3.17 8.63 17.52
CA THR A 135 3.29 9.72 16.54
C THR A 135 2.85 11.04 17.11
N LEU A 136 1.83 11.05 17.99
CA LEU A 136 1.32 12.27 18.62
C LEU A 136 2.33 12.97 19.54
N GLN A 137 3.39 12.27 19.93
CA GLN A 137 4.43 12.81 20.81
C GLN A 137 5.68 13.28 20.05
N THR A 138 5.75 13.05 18.74
CA THR A 138 6.88 13.49 17.89
C THR A 138 6.69 14.92 17.39
N PRO A 139 7.74 15.65 16.98
CA PRO A 139 7.60 16.95 16.32
C PRO A 139 6.90 16.85 14.95
N GLY A 140 6.44 17.98 14.42
CA GLY A 140 5.81 18.11 13.12
C GLY A 140 4.30 17.86 13.14
N ALA A 141 3.65 18.08 11.99
CA ALA A 141 2.22 17.89 11.83
C ALA A 141 1.81 16.42 11.99
N LYS A 142 0.61 16.19 12.51
CA LYS A 142 0.08 14.87 12.81
C LYS A 142 -1.18 14.58 12.05
N TYR A 143 -1.35 13.32 11.68
CA TYR A 143 -2.65 12.83 11.26
C TYR A 143 -3.56 12.64 12.48
N ARG A 144 -4.80 13.10 12.36
CA ARG A 144 -5.87 12.89 13.34
C ARG A 144 -6.92 12.01 12.74
N ARG A 145 -7.38 11.03 13.47
CA ARG A 145 -8.49 10.19 13.03
C ARG A 145 -9.76 10.54 13.78
N THR A 146 -10.87 10.63 13.05
CA THR A 146 -12.21 10.71 13.60
C THR A 146 -12.84 9.34 13.51
N GLU A 147 -13.08 8.72 14.66
CA GLU A 147 -13.72 7.43 14.77
C GLU A 147 -15.18 7.60 15.15
N VAL A 148 -16.04 7.07 14.33
CA VAL A 148 -17.46 6.91 14.65
C VAL A 148 -17.85 5.48 14.25
N ASN A 149 -18.90 4.94 14.83
CA ASN A 149 -19.36 3.59 14.54
C ASN A 149 -20.01 3.44 13.14
N ASP A 150 -19.48 4.19 12.17
CA ASP A 150 -19.92 4.25 10.78
C ASP A 150 -18.71 4.45 9.87
N THR A 151 -18.61 3.68 8.78
CA THR A 151 -17.54 3.78 7.80
C THR A 151 -17.48 5.14 7.11
N ALA A 152 -18.64 5.70 6.81
CA ALA A 152 -18.73 6.98 6.10
C ALA A 152 -18.17 8.16 6.91
N SER A 153 -18.03 7.99 8.22
CA SER A 153 -17.52 9.02 9.12
C SER A 153 -16.06 8.86 9.51
N LEU A 154 -15.41 7.73 9.15
CA LEU A 154 -13.97 7.60 9.36
C LEU A 154 -13.24 8.59 8.45
N ARG A 155 -12.49 9.49 9.08
CA ARG A 155 -11.65 10.48 8.41
C ARG A 155 -10.28 10.51 9.04
N ILE A 156 -9.28 10.71 8.19
CA ILE A 156 -7.91 11.00 8.61
C ILE A 156 -7.58 12.40 8.15
N THR A 157 -7.37 13.31 9.08
CA THR A 157 -7.09 14.72 8.80
C THR A 157 -5.67 15.06 9.23
N LEU A 158 -4.92 15.73 8.36
CA LEU A 158 -3.60 16.26 8.66
C LEU A 158 -3.73 17.56 9.45
N ASP A 159 -3.03 17.65 10.59
CA ASP A 159 -2.96 18.88 11.39
C ASP A 159 -2.34 20.02 10.58
N HIS A 160 -2.93 21.20 10.68
CA HIS A 160 -2.44 22.43 10.08
C HIS A 160 -2.82 23.63 10.94
N ALA A 161 -2.22 24.77 10.70
CA ALA A 161 -2.54 25.98 11.44
C ALA A 161 -4.00 26.37 11.20
N SER A 162 -4.74 26.66 12.27
CA SER A 162 -6.15 27.11 12.20
C SER A 162 -6.28 28.52 11.61
N THR A 163 -5.20 29.33 11.67
CA THR A 163 -5.16 30.68 11.15
C THR A 163 -4.41 30.68 9.82
N ALA A 164 -5.07 31.11 8.76
CA ALA A 164 -4.45 31.29 7.46
C ALA A 164 -3.41 32.43 7.50
N ILE A 165 -2.29 32.19 6.82
CA ILE A 165 -1.27 33.22 6.61
C ILE A 165 -1.63 34.08 5.39
N SER A 166 -1.18 35.33 5.42
CA SER A 166 -1.25 36.24 4.27
C SER A 166 0.17 36.64 3.90
N GLY A 167 0.51 36.54 2.62
CA GLY A 167 1.57 37.35 2.09
C GLY A 167 2.71 36.74 1.35
N SER A 168 3.25 35.53 1.54
CA SER A 168 4.46 35.17 0.81
C SER A 168 4.19 34.45 -0.52
N LEU A 169 3.68 33.23 -0.51
CA LEU A 169 3.39 32.49 -1.73
C LEU A 169 1.96 32.74 -2.22
N ALA A 170 0.98 32.77 -1.32
CA ALA A 170 -0.40 33.14 -1.57
C ALA A 170 -1.10 33.56 -0.27
N SER A 171 -2.28 34.20 -0.39
CA SER A 171 -3.10 34.55 0.77
C SER A 171 -4.10 33.43 1.09
N GLY A 172 -4.43 33.27 2.36
CA GLY A 172 -5.44 32.32 2.80
C GLY A 172 -4.94 30.89 2.90
N LEU A 173 -3.64 30.66 3.04
CA LEU A 173 -3.05 29.35 3.17
C LEU A 173 -2.87 28.95 4.64
N HIS A 174 -3.14 27.71 4.96
CA HIS A 174 -2.96 27.12 6.28
C HIS A 174 -1.65 26.31 6.33
N PRO A 175 -0.60 26.82 7.01
CA PRO A 175 0.67 26.11 7.09
C PRO A 175 0.56 24.76 7.78
N VAL A 176 1.20 23.76 7.19
CA VAL A 176 1.46 22.47 7.82
C VAL A 176 2.78 22.57 8.60
N ASP A 177 2.81 22.08 9.84
CA ASP A 177 4.03 22.11 10.65
C ASP A 177 5.12 21.24 10.02
N ASN A 178 6.19 21.88 9.56
CA ASN A 178 7.33 21.29 8.88
C ASN A 178 8.56 21.11 9.78
N THR A 179 8.42 21.18 11.09
CA THR A 179 9.55 20.99 12.03
C THR A 179 10.14 19.58 12.00
N ALA A 180 9.41 18.63 11.40
CA ALA A 180 9.85 17.27 11.11
C ALA A 180 9.15 16.72 9.86
N PRO A 181 9.66 15.63 9.27
CA PRO A 181 8.97 14.90 8.21
C PRO A 181 7.59 14.43 8.68
N LEU A 182 6.60 14.37 7.77
CA LEU A 182 5.31 13.77 8.06
C LEU A 182 5.46 12.27 8.34
N ASP A 183 4.68 11.76 9.28
CA ASP A 183 4.54 10.31 9.42
C ASP A 183 3.94 9.71 8.16
N THR A 184 4.42 8.54 7.76
CA THR A 184 3.92 7.89 6.56
C THR A 184 2.58 7.22 6.83
N LEU A 185 1.60 7.49 5.97
CA LEU A 185 0.23 7.00 6.07
C LEU A 185 -0.09 6.07 4.91
N TRP A 186 -0.80 4.96 5.21
CA TRP A 186 -1.40 4.06 4.23
C TRP A 186 -2.86 3.82 4.55
N HIS A 187 -3.65 3.69 3.48
CA HIS A 187 -5.05 3.27 3.54
C HIS A 187 -5.25 1.94 2.83
N THR A 188 -6.38 1.29 3.11
CA THR A 188 -6.83 0.15 2.31
C THR A 188 -7.14 0.61 0.89
N LEU A 189 -6.49 -0.01 -0.10
CA LEU A 189 -6.81 0.14 -1.52
C LEU A 189 -7.88 -0.86 -1.95
N LYS A 190 -7.71 -2.12 -1.53
CA LYS A 190 -8.57 -3.23 -1.95
C LYS A 190 -8.60 -4.32 -0.88
N VAL A 191 -9.76 -4.96 -0.74
CA VAL A 191 -9.95 -6.18 0.05
C VAL A 191 -10.22 -7.33 -0.91
N THR A 192 -9.48 -8.44 -0.77
CA THR A 192 -9.68 -9.66 -1.53
C THR A 192 -9.95 -10.81 -0.56
N ALA A 193 -11.15 -11.41 -0.65
CA ALA A 193 -11.48 -12.64 0.05
C ALA A 193 -11.03 -13.84 -0.79
N LEU A 194 -10.38 -14.82 -0.16
CA LEU A 194 -10.05 -16.08 -0.79
C LEU A 194 -11.21 -17.06 -0.62
N ASP A 195 -11.67 -17.66 -1.72
CA ASP A 195 -12.64 -18.72 -1.68
C ASP A 195 -12.02 -19.97 -1.02
N PRO A 196 -12.58 -20.48 0.09
CA PRO A 196 -12.04 -21.64 0.78
C PRO A 196 -12.07 -22.92 -0.04
N THR A 197 -12.91 -23.00 -1.10
CA THR A 197 -13.00 -24.15 -2.00
C THR A 197 -11.85 -24.27 -2.98
N TYR A 198 -11.14 -23.17 -3.26
CA TYR A 198 -9.94 -23.16 -4.08
C TYR A 198 -8.70 -23.12 -3.19
N GLY A 199 -8.30 -24.29 -2.68
CA GLY A 199 -7.10 -24.42 -1.87
C GLY A 199 -5.89 -23.76 -2.52
N ARG A 200 -5.29 -22.81 -1.81
CA ARG A 200 -3.94 -22.26 -2.03
C ARG A 200 -3.60 -21.83 -3.46
N GLN A 201 -4.42 -21.07 -4.11
CA GLN A 201 -3.90 -20.20 -5.15
C GLN A 201 -3.39 -18.93 -4.46
N SER A 202 -2.06 -18.81 -4.32
CA SER A 202 -1.47 -17.49 -4.26
C SER A 202 -2.10 -16.70 -5.38
N PRO A 203 -2.60 -15.47 -5.15
CA PRO A 203 -2.98 -14.64 -6.27
C PRO A 203 -1.74 -14.51 -7.15
N SER A 204 -1.67 -15.32 -8.22
CA SER A 204 -0.78 -15.00 -9.29
C SER A 204 -1.28 -13.63 -9.74
N LEU A 205 -0.42 -12.63 -9.68
CA LEU A 205 -0.63 -11.36 -10.34
C LEU A 205 -0.86 -11.69 -11.81
N ALA A 206 -2.11 -11.99 -12.15
CA ALA A 206 -2.50 -12.18 -13.55
C ALA A 206 -2.29 -10.82 -14.21
N ALA A 207 -1.38 -10.78 -15.17
CA ALA A 207 -1.02 -9.61 -15.96
C ALA A 207 -2.19 -8.98 -16.75
N THR A 208 -3.41 -9.37 -16.45
CA THR A 208 -4.66 -8.96 -17.10
C THR A 208 -5.66 -8.30 -16.14
N GLU A 209 -5.27 -8.03 -14.89
CA GLU A 209 -6.14 -7.23 -14.04
C GLU A 209 -6.30 -5.84 -14.64
N LYS A 210 -7.55 -5.46 -14.88
CA LYS A 210 -7.92 -4.11 -15.31
C LYS A 210 -7.24 -3.11 -14.38
N PRO A 211 -6.76 -1.98 -14.89
CA PRO A 211 -6.18 -0.94 -14.07
C PRO A 211 -7.18 -0.64 -12.94
N TYR A 212 -6.72 -0.73 -11.70
CA TYR A 212 -7.55 -0.48 -10.53
C TYR A 212 -8.16 0.91 -10.67
N SER A 213 -9.49 0.96 -10.66
CA SER A 213 -10.17 2.22 -10.41
C SER A 213 -9.94 2.54 -8.93
N ILE A 214 -9.12 3.54 -8.64
CA ILE A 214 -8.79 3.94 -7.28
C ILE A 214 -9.95 4.70 -6.64
N TYR A 215 -10.96 4.96 -7.43
CA TYR A 215 -12.13 5.70 -7.04
C TYR A 215 -13.42 5.06 -7.55
N PRO A 216 -14.31 4.69 -6.66
CA PRO A 216 -14.15 4.44 -5.21
C PRO A 216 -13.32 3.18 -4.95
N VAL A 217 -12.77 3.05 -3.73
CA VAL A 217 -12.18 1.77 -3.27
C VAL A 217 -13.21 0.68 -3.46
N GLU A 218 -12.83 -0.43 -4.12
CA GLU A 218 -13.74 -1.58 -4.26
C GLU A 218 -14.02 -2.14 -2.86
N GLU A 219 -15.18 -1.82 -2.33
CA GLU A 219 -15.66 -2.34 -1.06
C GLU A 219 -16.13 -3.78 -1.23
N GLN A 220 -15.23 -4.72 -1.05
CA GLN A 220 -15.59 -6.12 -1.03
C GLN A 220 -15.96 -6.54 0.39
N MET A 221 -17.21 -7.00 0.56
CA MET A 221 -17.65 -7.63 1.81
C MET A 221 -17.05 -9.02 1.92
N VAL A 222 -16.56 -9.37 3.10
CA VAL A 222 -16.00 -10.68 3.43
C VAL A 222 -17.01 -11.47 4.25
N THR A 223 -17.37 -12.67 3.81
CA THR A 223 -18.23 -13.57 4.59
C THR A 223 -17.37 -14.45 5.48
N VAL A 224 -17.61 -14.43 6.80
CA VAL A 224 -16.97 -15.35 7.73
C VAL A 224 -17.65 -16.71 7.65
N ASN A 225 -16.91 -17.73 7.22
CA ASN A 225 -17.45 -19.07 6.99
C ASN A 225 -17.64 -19.86 8.30
N GLU A 226 -18.66 -20.71 8.31
CA GLU A 226 -18.87 -21.64 9.41
C GLU A 226 -17.95 -22.88 9.28
N GLY A 227 -17.26 -23.22 10.36
CA GLY A 227 -16.41 -24.42 10.43
C GLY A 227 -15.11 -24.35 9.62
N TYR A 228 -14.78 -23.20 9.02
CA TYR A 228 -13.56 -23.01 8.21
C TYR A 228 -12.94 -21.66 8.49
N ALA A 229 -11.61 -21.58 8.32
CA ALA A 229 -10.91 -20.31 8.29
C ALA A 229 -11.30 -19.51 7.04
N THR A 230 -11.65 -18.26 7.25
CA THR A 230 -11.85 -17.28 6.18
C THR A 230 -10.58 -16.45 6.06
N TYR A 231 -10.05 -16.31 4.85
CA TYR A 231 -8.86 -15.49 4.60
C TYR A 231 -9.24 -14.26 3.79
N ALA A 232 -8.76 -13.11 4.22
CA ALA A 232 -8.88 -11.87 3.49
C ALA A 232 -7.49 -11.21 3.37
N THR A 233 -7.21 -10.57 2.25
CA THR A 233 -6.02 -9.77 2.04
C THR A 233 -6.41 -8.32 1.81
N LEU A 234 -5.82 -7.42 2.60
CA LEU A 234 -5.94 -5.98 2.43
C LEU A 234 -4.70 -5.47 1.70
N SER A 235 -4.91 -5.01 0.48
CA SER A 235 -3.88 -4.27 -0.26
C SER A 235 -3.89 -2.81 0.19
N LEU A 236 -2.71 -2.25 0.43
CA LEU A 236 -2.53 -0.90 0.94
C LEU A 236 -2.03 0.04 -0.16
N ILE A 237 -2.42 1.29 -0.05
CA ILE A 237 -1.90 2.42 -0.82
C ILE A 237 -1.23 3.43 0.12
N ARG A 238 -0.09 3.97 -0.29
CA ARG A 238 0.62 5.00 0.47
C ARG A 238 0.12 6.39 0.07
N ASP A 239 -0.37 7.15 1.07
CA ASP A 239 -0.90 8.49 0.86
C ASP A 239 0.15 9.57 1.04
N THR A 240 1.05 9.43 1.99
CA THR A 240 2.12 10.41 2.21
C THR A 240 3.15 10.34 1.08
N LYS A 241 3.39 11.47 0.45
CA LYS A 241 4.34 11.66 -0.66
C LYS A 241 5.55 12.46 -0.21
N HIS A 242 6.66 12.26 -0.88
CA HIS A 242 7.91 12.95 -0.64
C HIS A 242 8.42 13.57 -1.95
N LEU A 243 8.88 14.81 -1.88
CA LEU A 243 9.51 15.51 -2.98
C LEU A 243 10.93 15.97 -2.56
N ASN A 244 11.92 15.48 -3.27
CA ASN A 244 13.27 15.96 -3.27
C ASN A 244 13.42 16.99 -4.40
N LEU A 245 13.55 18.26 -4.07
CA LEU A 245 13.67 19.32 -5.03
C LEU A 245 15.07 19.92 -4.96
N THR A 246 15.72 20.08 -6.13
CA THR A 246 17.03 20.72 -6.25
C THR A 246 16.94 21.91 -7.21
N ILE A 247 17.57 23.02 -6.82
CA ILE A 247 17.68 24.22 -7.64
C ILE A 247 19.14 24.45 -8.02
N PHE A 248 19.36 24.71 -9.31
CA PHE A 248 20.65 25.07 -9.91
C PHE A 248 20.56 26.47 -10.51
N GLN A 249 21.54 27.33 -10.22
CA GLN A 249 21.76 28.56 -10.98
C GLN A 249 22.75 28.31 -12.12
N THR A 250 22.34 28.61 -13.36
CA THR A 250 23.12 28.31 -14.55
C THR A 250 24.06 29.46 -14.97
N ASP A 251 23.76 30.68 -14.55
CA ASP A 251 24.54 31.88 -14.84
C ASP A 251 25.51 32.24 -13.71
N ASN A 252 25.12 32.13 -12.46
CA ASN A 252 25.94 32.39 -11.27
C ASN A 252 25.88 31.25 -10.26
N PRO A 253 26.39 30.04 -10.59
CA PRO A 253 26.23 28.90 -9.70
C PRO A 253 26.79 29.12 -8.30
N SER A 254 27.91 29.87 -8.17
CA SER A 254 28.57 30.15 -6.91
C SER A 254 27.75 31.04 -5.94
N GLU A 255 26.76 31.74 -6.46
CA GLU A 255 25.84 32.58 -5.67
C GLU A 255 24.58 31.82 -5.22
N MET A 256 24.45 30.52 -5.58
CA MET A 256 23.29 29.71 -5.19
C MET A 256 23.27 29.52 -3.69
N ASP A 257 22.20 30.01 -3.05
CA ASP A 257 21.89 29.77 -1.66
C ASP A 257 20.44 29.29 -1.52
N ALA A 258 20.25 28.14 -0.86
CA ALA A 258 18.93 27.60 -0.60
C ALA A 258 18.06 28.57 0.23
N ASP A 259 18.68 29.38 1.08
CA ASP A 259 17.98 30.35 1.91
C ASP A 259 17.41 31.54 1.14
N ASP A 260 17.85 31.79 -0.07
CA ASP A 260 17.31 32.84 -0.95
C ASP A 260 15.95 32.51 -1.54
N TYR A 261 15.54 31.24 -1.49
CA TYR A 261 14.29 30.79 -2.08
C TYR A 261 13.28 30.33 -1.04
N GLU A 262 12.04 30.63 -1.31
CA GLU A 262 10.86 30.09 -0.61
C GLU A 262 10.21 29.06 -1.54
N VAL A 263 10.13 27.81 -1.07
CA VAL A 263 9.56 26.69 -1.83
C VAL A 263 8.33 26.20 -1.09
N GLY A 264 7.25 25.94 -1.80
CA GLY A 264 6.01 25.43 -1.17
C GLY A 264 5.10 24.73 -2.15
N ILE A 265 4.35 23.77 -1.63
CA ILE A 265 3.26 23.08 -2.31
C ILE A 265 1.95 23.54 -1.69
N VAL A 266 0.99 23.90 -2.53
CA VAL A 266 -0.36 24.32 -2.11
C VAL A 266 -1.37 23.31 -2.64
N ASP A 267 -2.19 22.74 -1.75
CA ASP A 267 -3.28 21.82 -2.10
C ASP A 267 -4.39 21.89 -1.03
N ASP A 268 -5.57 21.34 -1.33
CA ASP A 268 -6.73 21.26 -0.42
C ASP A 268 -6.96 19.82 0.13
N ASN A 269 -5.89 19.05 0.31
CA ASN A 269 -5.87 17.62 0.58
C ASN A 269 -5.69 17.25 2.07
N ALA A 270 -6.19 18.08 2.99
CA ALA A 270 -6.03 17.86 4.43
C ALA A 270 -6.68 16.57 4.91
N THR A 271 -7.87 16.24 4.39
CA THR A 271 -8.71 15.16 4.91
C THR A 271 -8.89 14.04 3.88
N LEU A 272 -8.64 12.80 4.33
CA LEU A 272 -8.90 11.56 3.61
C LEU A 272 -10.09 10.84 4.27
N THR A 273 -11.05 10.43 3.45
CA THR A 273 -12.23 9.69 3.89
C THR A 273 -11.97 8.19 4.00
N SER A 274 -12.94 7.42 4.47
CA SER A 274 -12.83 5.97 4.65
C SER A 274 -12.50 5.21 3.37
N ASP A 275 -12.93 5.71 2.21
CA ASP A 275 -12.64 5.16 0.88
C ASP A 275 -11.38 5.76 0.25
N ASN A 276 -10.58 6.46 1.05
CA ASN A 276 -9.38 7.17 0.63
C ASN A 276 -9.62 8.31 -0.37
N SER A 277 -10.84 8.85 -0.43
CA SER A 277 -11.14 10.07 -1.17
C SER A 277 -10.57 11.29 -0.45
N VAL A 278 -10.14 12.28 -1.21
CA VAL A 278 -9.77 13.58 -0.66
C VAL A 278 -11.03 14.42 -0.48
N GLU A 279 -11.34 14.79 0.77
CA GLU A 279 -12.42 15.72 1.08
C GLU A 279 -11.89 17.16 0.98
N PRO A 280 -12.45 18.02 0.11
CA PRO A 280 -12.01 19.40 -0.01
C PRO A 280 -12.16 20.17 1.31
N GLY A 281 -11.17 20.98 1.64
CA GLY A 281 -11.13 21.74 2.89
C GLY A 281 -10.28 23.00 2.77
N ASP A 282 -9.54 23.30 3.83
CA ASP A 282 -8.62 24.42 3.85
C ASP A 282 -7.49 24.24 2.84
N SER A 283 -7.07 25.34 2.22
CA SER A 283 -5.89 25.32 1.36
C SER A 283 -4.63 25.26 2.20
N LEU A 284 -3.94 24.12 2.18
CA LEU A 284 -2.73 23.85 2.92
C LEU A 284 -1.50 24.43 2.22
N LEU A 285 -0.51 24.81 3.02
CA LEU A 285 0.84 25.14 2.56
C LEU A 285 1.83 24.13 3.15
N TYR A 286 2.39 23.29 2.32
CA TYR A 286 3.50 22.41 2.65
C TYR A 286 4.82 23.11 2.31
N THR A 287 5.72 23.21 3.27
CA THR A 287 7.07 23.78 3.09
C THR A 287 8.14 22.75 3.44
N PRO A 288 9.39 22.95 3.02
CA PRO A 288 10.45 21.98 3.29
C PRO A 288 10.65 21.76 4.80
N TYR A 289 10.74 20.50 5.20
CA TYR A 289 11.18 20.13 6.56
C TYR A 289 12.71 20.12 6.65
N ALA A 290 13.42 20.09 5.53
CA ALA A 290 14.87 20.26 5.44
C ALA A 290 15.22 21.03 4.18
N GLN A 291 16.13 22.02 4.31
CA GLN A 291 16.74 22.74 3.20
C GLN A 291 18.21 23.01 3.50
N TRP A 292 19.04 22.98 2.49
CA TRP A 292 20.47 23.27 2.61
C TRP A 292 21.10 23.57 1.25
N THR A 293 22.25 24.24 1.26
CA THR A 293 23.09 24.44 0.07
C THR A 293 24.23 23.44 0.11
N SER A 294 24.40 22.64 -0.96
CA SER A 294 25.61 21.83 -1.16
C SER A 294 26.67 22.62 -1.91
N ALA A 295 27.97 22.37 -1.64
CA ALA A 295 29.12 23.01 -2.23
C ALA A 295 29.00 24.55 -2.30
N PRO A 296 28.69 25.28 -1.22
CA PRO A 296 28.43 26.71 -1.24
C PRO A 296 29.67 27.49 -1.72
N ASN A 297 29.41 28.60 -2.42
CA ASN A 297 30.45 29.47 -3.01
C ASN A 297 31.30 28.78 -4.08
N THR A 298 30.83 27.74 -4.70
CA THR A 298 31.51 27.07 -5.82
C THR A 298 30.60 27.03 -7.05
N ASN A 299 31.18 26.71 -8.20
CA ASN A 299 30.41 26.51 -9.44
C ASN A 299 29.54 25.23 -9.43
N GLU A 300 29.58 24.46 -8.35
CA GLU A 300 28.77 23.25 -8.11
C GLU A 300 27.73 23.47 -7.03
N ALA A 301 27.50 24.71 -6.61
CA ALA A 301 26.52 25.00 -5.57
C ALA A 301 25.09 24.67 -6.01
N MET A 302 24.34 24.01 -5.14
CA MET A 302 22.95 23.58 -5.36
C MET A 302 22.13 23.80 -4.11
N GLY A 303 20.91 24.30 -4.28
CA GLY A 303 19.93 24.39 -3.20
C GLY A 303 19.05 23.15 -3.16
N HIS A 304 18.94 22.51 -2.01
CA HIS A 304 18.16 21.30 -1.79
C HIS A 304 16.99 21.56 -0.85
N TYR A 305 15.83 20.95 -1.15
CA TYR A 305 14.59 21.11 -0.40
C TYR A 305 13.85 19.78 -0.33
N ASN A 306 13.61 19.27 0.87
CA ASN A 306 12.84 18.06 1.10
C ASN A 306 11.47 18.42 1.66
N ILE A 307 10.42 18.04 0.93
CA ILE A 307 9.03 18.36 1.27
C ILE A 307 8.24 17.05 1.37
N MET A 308 7.49 16.88 2.44
CA MET A 308 6.48 15.82 2.52
C MET A 308 5.08 16.44 2.48
N PHE A 309 4.17 15.76 1.82
CA PHE A 309 2.79 16.22 1.62
C PHE A 309 1.84 15.03 1.54
N ASN A 310 0.55 15.30 1.69
CA ASN A 310 -0.49 14.29 1.64
C ASN A 310 -0.81 13.89 0.18
N ARG A 311 -1.62 12.84 0.00
CA ARG A 311 -2.05 12.32 -1.31
C ARG A 311 -2.51 13.44 -2.24
N ILE A 312 -1.95 13.48 -3.44
CA ILE A 312 -2.33 14.44 -4.48
C ILE A 312 -3.20 13.78 -5.55
N MET A 313 -4.15 14.57 -6.07
CA MET A 313 -5.08 14.12 -7.09
C MET A 313 -4.74 14.72 -8.45
N TYR A 314 -4.81 13.88 -9.48
CA TYR A 314 -4.73 14.39 -10.85
C TYR A 314 -5.94 15.31 -11.11
N PRO A 315 -5.72 16.53 -11.65
CA PRO A 315 -6.77 17.53 -11.76
C PRO A 315 -7.90 17.06 -12.68
N THR A 316 -9.11 17.36 -12.26
CA THR A 316 -10.35 17.21 -13.03
C THR A 316 -11.02 18.58 -13.18
N ALA A 317 -12.16 18.66 -13.87
CA ALA A 317 -12.90 19.90 -13.99
C ALA A 317 -13.36 20.45 -12.62
N ASP A 318 -13.62 19.54 -11.68
CA ASP A 318 -14.20 19.87 -10.37
C ASP A 318 -13.14 19.96 -9.25
N LYS A 319 -11.91 19.51 -9.51
CA LYS A 319 -10.83 19.53 -8.53
C LYS A 319 -9.58 20.17 -9.11
N PRO A 320 -9.14 21.32 -8.56
CA PRO A 320 -7.88 21.93 -8.95
C PRO A 320 -6.70 21.05 -8.56
N SER A 321 -5.58 21.24 -9.22
CA SER A 321 -4.35 20.52 -8.94
C SER A 321 -3.55 21.16 -7.82
N ALA A 322 -2.78 20.35 -7.12
CA ALA A 322 -1.67 20.81 -6.28
C ALA A 322 -0.75 21.74 -7.08
N GLN A 323 -0.36 22.88 -6.49
CA GLN A 323 0.53 23.87 -7.11
C GLN A 323 1.88 23.86 -6.41
N LEU A 324 2.99 23.72 -7.16
CA LEU A 324 4.33 23.97 -6.66
C LEU A 324 4.75 25.41 -6.99
N TYR A 325 5.26 26.10 -5.98
CA TYR A 325 5.80 27.46 -6.09
C TYR A 325 7.26 27.49 -5.66
N ILE A 326 8.09 28.23 -6.44
CA ILE A 326 9.43 28.67 -6.03
C ILE A 326 9.45 30.18 -6.18
N ARG A 327 9.77 30.89 -5.10
CA ARG A 327 9.82 32.35 -5.03
C ARG A 327 11.18 32.80 -4.53
N HIS A 328 11.78 33.78 -5.18
CA HIS A 328 12.99 34.41 -4.70
C HIS A 328 12.63 35.42 -3.59
N LYS A 329 13.17 35.24 -2.39
CA LYS A 329 12.77 36.01 -1.18
C LYS A 329 13.09 37.51 -1.32
N SER A 330 14.29 37.86 -1.80
CA SER A 330 14.75 39.26 -1.86
C SER A 330 14.00 40.08 -2.90
N THR A 331 13.66 39.49 -4.06
CA THR A 331 12.94 40.18 -5.13
C THR A 331 11.42 40.05 -5.01
N GLY A 332 10.96 39.09 -4.21
CA GLY A 332 9.55 38.73 -4.09
C GLY A 332 8.93 38.11 -5.33
N LYS A 333 9.75 37.76 -6.33
CA LYS A 333 9.29 37.25 -7.60
C LYS A 333 9.08 35.74 -7.55
N THR A 334 7.94 35.28 -8.06
CA THR A 334 7.70 33.85 -8.30
C THR A 334 8.49 33.41 -9.54
N VAL A 335 9.47 32.54 -9.33
CA VAL A 335 10.37 32.01 -10.36
C VAL A 335 9.75 30.80 -11.05
N VAL A 336 9.09 29.92 -10.26
CA VAL A 336 8.40 28.73 -10.75
C VAL A 336 7.00 28.71 -10.16
N LYS A 337 6.03 28.41 -11.01
CA LYS A 337 4.65 28.03 -10.63
C LYS A 337 4.16 26.96 -11.57
N ILE A 338 3.94 25.75 -11.10
CA ILE A 338 3.48 24.63 -11.91
C ILE A 338 2.32 23.89 -11.24
N ASP A 339 1.48 23.28 -12.07
CA ASP A 339 0.53 22.24 -11.69
C ASP A 339 1.32 20.96 -11.38
N LEU A 340 1.59 20.73 -10.08
CA LEU A 340 2.49 19.66 -9.64
C LEU A 340 1.97 18.29 -10.03
N ALA A 341 0.69 18.00 -9.77
CA ALA A 341 0.11 16.69 -10.03
C ALA A 341 0.15 16.36 -11.53
N ARG A 342 -0.23 17.32 -12.39
CA ARG A 342 -0.16 17.16 -13.83
C ARG A 342 1.28 16.99 -14.31
N TYR A 343 2.18 17.83 -13.81
CA TYR A 343 3.59 17.81 -14.20
C TYR A 343 4.24 16.47 -13.87
N LEU A 344 4.06 15.96 -12.65
CA LEU A 344 4.57 14.65 -12.24
C LEU A 344 3.96 13.51 -13.08
N ALA A 345 2.64 13.52 -13.27
CA ALA A 345 1.96 12.45 -14.01
C ALA A 345 2.32 12.41 -15.49
N GLU A 346 2.54 13.57 -16.14
CA GLU A 346 2.93 13.64 -17.55
C GLU A 346 4.39 13.23 -17.79
N CYS A 347 5.22 13.27 -16.76
CA CYS A 347 6.61 12.86 -16.83
C CYS A 347 6.83 11.36 -16.68
N ARG A 348 5.77 10.56 -16.45
CA ARG A 348 5.90 9.10 -16.42
C ARG A 348 6.38 8.56 -17.77
N ILE A 349 7.32 7.62 -17.73
CA ILE A 349 7.92 6.99 -18.91
C ILE A 349 7.58 5.51 -18.98
N SER A 350 7.82 4.89 -20.16
CA SER A 350 7.77 3.44 -20.30
C SER A 350 8.70 2.74 -19.29
N PRO A 351 8.24 1.68 -18.54
CA PRO A 351 6.93 1.02 -18.66
C PRO A 351 5.79 1.68 -17.87
N LEU A 352 6.03 2.79 -17.17
CA LEU A 352 5.06 3.43 -16.27
C LEU A 352 3.93 4.16 -17.00
N TRP A 353 4.09 4.45 -18.27
CA TRP A 353 3.08 5.12 -19.09
C TRP A 353 1.79 4.30 -19.26
N ASN A 354 1.83 2.99 -18.95
CA ASN A 354 0.64 2.14 -18.93
C ASN A 354 -0.29 2.45 -17.74
N TYR A 355 0.21 3.14 -16.72
CA TYR A 355 -0.62 3.62 -15.62
C TYR A 355 -1.43 4.83 -16.06
N SER A 356 -2.66 4.94 -15.57
CA SER A 356 -3.38 6.21 -15.64
C SER A 356 -2.60 7.31 -14.89
N PRO A 357 -2.84 8.60 -15.18
CA PRO A 357 -2.18 9.68 -14.42
C PRO A 357 -2.33 9.54 -12.92
N GLN A 358 -3.55 9.28 -12.43
CA GLN A 358 -3.81 9.10 -11.00
C GLN A 358 -3.13 7.84 -10.44
N GLU A 359 -3.20 6.72 -11.16
CA GLU A 359 -2.55 5.48 -10.73
C GLU A 359 -1.05 5.67 -10.56
N TYR A 360 -0.40 6.40 -11.45
CA TYR A 360 1.02 6.71 -11.30
C TYR A 360 1.29 7.57 -10.05
N LEU A 361 0.50 8.63 -9.82
CA LEU A 361 0.63 9.49 -8.64
C LEU A 361 0.40 8.71 -7.33
N ASP A 362 -0.47 7.71 -7.35
CA ASP A 362 -0.74 6.90 -6.19
C ASP A 362 0.35 5.84 -5.93
N ARG A 363 0.92 5.24 -6.99
CA ARG A 363 1.98 4.23 -6.88
C ARG A 363 3.34 4.82 -6.54
N GLU A 364 3.66 6.02 -7.08
CA GLU A 364 4.88 6.72 -6.76
C GLU A 364 4.71 7.51 -5.46
N TYR A 365 5.74 7.52 -4.65
CA TYR A 365 5.74 8.23 -3.37
C TYR A 365 7.01 9.04 -3.12
N ASP A 366 8.05 8.87 -3.93
CA ASP A 366 9.33 9.56 -3.79
C ASP A 366 9.71 10.21 -5.12
N TYR A 367 9.48 11.50 -5.21
CA TYR A 367 9.70 12.28 -6.43
C TYR A 367 10.99 13.08 -6.32
N GLU A 368 11.69 13.23 -7.44
CA GLU A 368 12.86 14.08 -7.54
C GLU A 368 12.71 15.05 -8.71
N LEU A 369 12.74 16.35 -8.41
CA LEU A 369 12.67 17.45 -9.38
C LEU A 369 13.93 18.31 -9.29
N ASN A 370 14.54 18.59 -10.44
CA ASN A 370 15.71 19.45 -10.54
C ASN A 370 15.38 20.66 -11.42
N PHE A 371 15.36 21.86 -10.85
CA PHE A 371 15.09 23.12 -11.55
C PHE A 371 16.39 23.84 -11.89
N PHE A 372 16.51 24.27 -13.14
CA PHE A 372 17.65 25.04 -13.64
C PHE A 372 17.21 26.45 -13.93
N LEU A 373 17.74 27.40 -13.15
CA LEU A 373 17.39 28.81 -13.22
C LEU A 373 18.48 29.60 -13.94
N GLN A 374 18.10 30.72 -14.56
CA GLN A 374 18.98 31.76 -15.06
C GLN A 374 18.49 33.11 -14.51
N GLY A 375 19.20 33.64 -13.53
CA GLY A 375 18.67 34.72 -12.70
C GLY A 375 17.32 34.30 -12.08
N ASP A 376 16.32 35.17 -12.17
CA ASP A 376 14.95 34.91 -11.69
C ASP A 376 14.06 34.25 -12.75
N LYS A 377 14.61 33.47 -13.65
CA LYS A 377 13.83 32.76 -14.68
C LYS A 377 14.12 31.29 -14.67
N TRP A 378 13.08 30.50 -14.69
CA TRP A 378 13.15 29.08 -14.93
C TRP A 378 13.48 28.81 -16.40
N LYS A 379 14.48 27.95 -16.66
CA LYS A 379 14.90 27.56 -18.00
C LYS A 379 14.42 26.16 -18.36
N TYR A 380 14.69 25.20 -17.53
CA TYR A 380 14.24 23.81 -17.70
C TYR A 380 14.19 23.09 -16.36
N CYS A 381 13.50 21.98 -16.35
CA CYS A 381 13.42 21.07 -15.22
C CYS A 381 13.76 19.64 -15.68
N SER A 382 14.48 18.90 -14.85
CA SER A 382 14.64 17.47 -15.04
C SER A 382 13.97 16.70 -13.91
N ILE A 383 13.36 15.55 -14.27
CA ILE A 383 12.73 14.65 -13.31
C ILE A 383 13.53 13.36 -13.28
N VAL A 384 13.80 12.87 -12.07
CA VAL A 384 14.41 11.57 -11.85
C VAL A 384 13.30 10.59 -11.51
N ILE A 385 13.26 9.47 -12.21
CA ILE A 385 12.25 8.42 -12.02
C ILE A 385 12.95 7.17 -11.49
N HIS A 386 12.56 6.75 -10.28
CA HIS A 386 13.18 5.63 -9.54
C HIS A 386 12.53 4.26 -9.81
N ALA A 387 11.71 4.14 -10.84
CA ALA A 387 10.89 2.96 -11.12
C ALA A 387 11.64 1.67 -11.51
N MET A 388 12.96 1.72 -11.60
CA MET A 388 13.82 0.60 -12.00
C MET A 388 15.14 0.68 -11.23
N PRO A 389 15.97 -0.39 -11.21
CA PRO A 389 17.29 -0.34 -10.54
C PRO A 389 18.26 0.71 -11.12
N TRP A 390 17.83 1.47 -12.12
CA TRP A 390 18.50 2.65 -12.66
C TRP A 390 17.54 3.82 -12.75
N SER A 391 17.99 4.99 -12.37
CA SER A 391 17.24 6.23 -12.54
C SER A 391 17.30 6.68 -14.00
N VAL A 392 16.15 7.10 -14.55
CA VAL A 392 16.06 7.71 -15.88
C VAL A 392 15.80 9.19 -15.71
N ARG A 393 16.64 10.02 -16.32
CA ARG A 393 16.46 11.48 -16.34
C ARG A 393 15.73 11.91 -17.60
N LYS A 394 14.66 12.67 -17.44
CA LYS A 394 13.95 13.33 -18.52
C LYS A 394 14.15 14.84 -18.39
N GLN A 395 14.64 15.48 -19.43
CA GLN A 395 14.74 16.93 -19.52
C GLN A 395 13.57 17.44 -20.35
N ASN A 396 12.82 18.39 -19.81
CA ASN A 396 11.83 19.14 -20.56
C ASN A 396 12.35 20.57 -20.70
N GLU A 397 12.42 21.03 -21.93
CA GLU A 397 12.70 22.44 -22.20
C GLU A 397 11.46 23.30 -21.87
N GLU A 398 11.69 24.59 -21.66
CA GLU A 398 10.68 25.57 -21.32
C GLU A 398 9.45 25.49 -22.25
N LEU A 399 8.27 25.41 -21.68
CA LEU A 399 6.99 25.63 -22.36
C LEU A 399 6.59 27.09 -22.32
#